data_52be0f37e9b2e56d8fddba5deae75b37
#
_entry.id   52be0f37e9b2e56d8fddba5deae75b37
#
_cell.length_a   1.000
_cell.length_b   1.000
_cell.length_c   1.000
_cell.angle_alpha   90.00
_cell.angle_beta   90.00
_cell.angle_gamma   90.00
#
_symmetry.space_group_name_H-M   'P 1'
#
loop_
_entity.id
_entity.type
_entity.pdbx_description
1 polymer ?
#
loop_
_entity_poly.entity_id
_entity_poly.type
_entity_poly.pdbx_seq_one_letter_code
_entity_poly.pdbx_strand_id
1 'polypeptide(L)'
;MSQPAENWFLTAVVAGMLAACASSEDKPVEPNLLPTNYKQEILDTLSRTLGYPTNVREAYISDPALGPVGKDQRYMACVRYNARDANNHYAGSTDRIAYFYGGHLNQLIKASKEQCGNAAYKPFPELEKLCLATKCE
;
A
#
# COMPACT_ATOMS: atom_id res chain seq x y z
N MET A 1 82.12 -7.02 34.00
CA MET A 1 81.29 -5.79 34.08
C MET A 1 80.45 -5.75 32.86
N SER A 2 79.33 -6.34 32.93
CA SER A 2 78.42 -6.49 31.79
C SER A 2 77.02 -5.96 32.24
N GLN A 3 76.54 -4.96 31.55
CA GLN A 3 75.20 -4.47 31.70
C GLN A 3 74.27 -5.37 30.88
N PRO A 4 73.18 -5.87 31.45
CA PRO A 4 72.14 -6.52 30.60
C PRO A 4 71.20 -5.50 30.02
N ALA A 5 70.92 -5.69 28.75
CA ALA A 5 69.96 -4.95 28.00
C ALA A 5 68.52 -5.27 28.50
N GLU A 6 67.78 -4.27 28.91
CA GLU A 6 66.38 -4.39 29.19
C GLU A 6 65.55 -4.33 27.90
N ASN A 7 64.98 -5.48 27.58
CA ASN A 7 64.01 -5.57 26.50
C ASN A 7 62.67 -5.03 26.99
N TRP A 8 62.30 -3.86 26.54
CA TRP A 8 60.95 -3.31 26.73
C TRP A 8 60.06 -3.83 25.61
N PHE A 9 59.27 -4.83 25.93
CA PHE A 9 58.19 -5.28 25.09
C PHE A 9 57.02 -4.31 25.19
N LEU A 10 56.82 -3.49 24.16
CA LEU A 10 55.61 -2.73 23.94
C LEU A 10 54.51 -3.67 23.45
N THR A 11 53.66 -4.09 24.35
CA THR A 11 52.41 -4.80 24.03
C THR A 11 51.41 -3.81 23.51
N ALA A 12 51.27 -3.76 22.20
CA ALA A 12 50.17 -3.02 21.53
C ALA A 12 48.86 -3.80 21.73
N VAL A 13 47.96 -3.30 22.58
CA VAL A 13 46.59 -3.80 22.70
C VAL A 13 45.78 -3.21 21.53
N VAL A 14 45.55 -4.02 20.52
CA VAL A 14 44.59 -3.70 19.45
C VAL A 14 43.19 -3.95 20.00
N ALA A 15 42.52 -2.89 20.40
CA ALA A 15 41.11 -2.93 20.72
C ALA A 15 40.31 -3.09 19.41
N GLY A 16 39.89 -4.32 19.12
CA GLY A 16 38.96 -4.60 18.02
C GLY A 16 37.58 -4.05 18.36
N MET A 17 37.15 -2.97 17.69
CA MET A 17 35.78 -2.54 17.68
C MET A 17 34.96 -3.53 16.83
N LEU A 18 34.29 -4.45 17.51
CA LEU A 18 33.20 -5.23 16.94
C LEU A 18 32.02 -4.27 16.69
N ALA A 19 31.89 -3.78 15.46
CA ALA A 19 30.67 -3.15 15.03
C ALA A 19 29.57 -4.22 14.99
N ALA A 20 28.75 -4.24 16.04
CA ALA A 20 27.51 -5.01 16.02
C ALA A 20 26.60 -4.40 14.97
N CYS A 21 26.54 -5.03 13.78
CA CYS A 21 25.42 -4.81 12.87
C CYS A 21 24.17 -5.28 13.59
N ALA A 22 23.39 -4.34 14.12
CA ALA A 22 22.04 -4.63 14.57
C ALA A 22 21.24 -5.01 13.33
N SER A 23 21.06 -6.30 13.09
CA SER A 23 20.07 -6.81 12.17
C SER A 23 18.73 -6.40 12.72
N SER A 24 18.04 -5.48 12.05
CA SER A 24 16.62 -5.25 12.26
C SER A 24 15.94 -6.57 11.91
N GLU A 25 15.49 -7.30 12.91
CA GLU A 25 14.60 -8.43 12.69
C GLU A 25 13.31 -7.85 12.14
N ASP A 26 13.16 -7.86 10.81
CA ASP A 26 11.89 -7.60 10.15
C ASP A 26 10.93 -8.70 10.62
N LYS A 27 10.03 -8.33 11.54
CA LYS A 27 8.96 -9.22 11.97
C LYS A 27 8.16 -9.59 10.73
N PRO A 28 7.84 -10.87 10.51
CA PRO A 28 6.99 -11.29 9.40
C PRO A 28 5.71 -10.47 9.41
N VAL A 29 5.40 -9.82 8.29
CA VAL A 29 4.15 -9.06 8.16
C VAL A 29 2.99 -10.05 8.16
N GLU A 30 2.04 -9.87 9.08
CA GLU A 30 0.79 -10.63 9.09
C GLU A 30 0.02 -10.33 7.80
N PRO A 31 -0.16 -11.31 6.89
CA PRO A 31 -0.73 -11.03 5.56
C PRO A 31 -2.19 -10.58 5.60
N ASN A 32 -2.94 -11.01 6.62
CA ASN A 32 -4.38 -10.83 6.74
C ASN A 32 -4.77 -9.87 7.86
N LEU A 33 -4.04 -8.76 8.02
CA LEU A 33 -4.48 -7.65 8.85
C LEU A 33 -5.65 -6.92 8.18
N LEU A 34 -6.65 -6.57 8.98
CA LEU A 34 -7.77 -5.76 8.52
C LEU A 34 -7.27 -4.38 8.07
N PRO A 35 -7.53 -3.97 6.82
CA PRO A 35 -7.11 -2.66 6.34
C PRO A 35 -8.04 -1.57 6.91
N THR A 36 -7.58 -0.84 7.89
CA THR A 36 -8.36 0.21 8.57
C THR A 36 -8.38 1.52 7.79
N ASN A 37 -7.35 1.77 6.97
CA ASN A 37 -7.21 3.00 6.18
C ASN A 37 -7.47 2.81 4.68
N TYR A 38 -8.23 1.78 4.32
CA TYR A 38 -8.42 1.35 2.94
C TYR A 38 -9.00 2.42 2.00
N LYS A 39 -9.92 3.24 2.49
CA LYS A 39 -10.52 4.32 1.69
C LYS A 39 -9.47 5.32 1.26
N GLN A 40 -8.64 5.78 2.19
CA GLN A 40 -7.59 6.76 1.90
C GLN A 40 -6.55 6.21 0.93
N GLU A 41 -6.11 4.98 1.12
CA GLU A 41 -5.12 4.34 0.24
C GLU A 41 -5.67 4.15 -1.19
N ILE A 42 -6.96 3.83 -1.32
CA ILE A 42 -7.66 3.75 -2.62
C ILE A 42 -7.75 5.14 -3.26
N LEU A 43 -8.15 6.18 -2.50
CA LEU A 43 -8.21 7.56 -2.98
C LEU A 43 -6.85 8.04 -3.47
N ASP A 44 -5.79 7.82 -2.71
CA ASP A 44 -4.43 8.20 -3.06
C ASP A 44 -3.95 7.49 -4.33
N THR A 45 -4.33 6.23 -4.51
CA THR A 45 -4.00 5.47 -5.71
C THR A 45 -4.77 5.99 -6.92
N LEU A 46 -6.08 6.20 -6.81
CA LEU A 46 -6.90 6.71 -7.90
C LEU A 46 -6.52 8.14 -8.28
N SER A 47 -6.15 8.99 -7.32
CA SER A 47 -5.69 10.36 -7.61
C SER A 47 -4.44 10.41 -8.50
N ARG A 48 -3.61 9.39 -8.42
CA ARG A 48 -2.37 9.26 -9.22
C ARG A 48 -2.54 8.48 -10.52
N THR A 49 -3.53 7.60 -10.60
CA THR A 49 -3.67 6.65 -11.72
C THR A 49 -4.78 7.02 -12.70
N LEU A 50 -5.78 7.80 -12.26
CA LEU A 50 -6.79 8.31 -13.16
C LEU A 50 -6.24 9.47 -13.98
N GLY A 51 -6.51 9.48 -15.29
CA GLY A 51 -6.13 10.59 -16.16
C GLY A 51 -6.81 11.92 -15.77
N TYR A 52 -8.07 11.83 -15.34
CA TYR A 52 -8.87 12.92 -14.81
C TYR A 52 -9.48 12.51 -13.47
N PRO A 53 -8.77 12.71 -12.36
CA PRO A 53 -9.22 12.24 -11.05
C PRO A 53 -10.30 13.12 -10.41
N THR A 54 -10.60 14.29 -10.97
CA THR A 54 -11.65 15.19 -10.48
C THR A 54 -13.00 14.91 -11.14
N ASN A 55 -14.09 15.34 -10.47
CA ASN A 55 -15.46 15.16 -10.97
C ASN A 55 -15.82 13.70 -11.28
N VAL A 56 -15.32 12.77 -10.51
CA VAL A 56 -15.72 11.37 -10.58
C VAL A 56 -17.19 11.25 -10.17
N ARG A 57 -17.95 10.43 -10.87
CA ARG A 57 -19.38 10.22 -10.66
C ARG A 57 -19.66 8.81 -10.20
N GLU A 58 -20.80 8.61 -9.55
CA GLU A 58 -21.34 7.29 -9.22
C GLU A 58 -20.33 6.44 -8.46
N ALA A 59 -19.68 7.03 -7.44
CA ALA A 59 -18.65 6.38 -6.66
C ALA A 59 -19.25 5.60 -5.50
N TYR A 60 -18.90 4.32 -5.43
CA TYR A 60 -19.32 3.38 -4.40
C TYR A 60 -18.13 2.53 -3.96
N ILE A 61 -18.19 2.03 -2.74
CA ILE A 61 -17.17 1.16 -2.17
C ILE A 61 -17.81 0.10 -1.28
N SER A 62 -17.27 -1.10 -1.25
CA SER A 62 -17.62 -2.11 -0.26
C SER A 62 -16.67 -2.07 0.93
N ASP A 63 -17.14 -2.58 2.07
CA ASP A 63 -16.23 -2.82 3.19
C ASP A 63 -15.22 -3.93 2.82
N PRO A 64 -14.00 -3.88 3.36
CA PRO A 64 -13.05 -4.97 3.18
C PRO A 64 -13.59 -6.27 3.78
N ALA A 65 -13.52 -7.36 2.99
CA ALA A 65 -13.91 -8.69 3.41
C ALA A 65 -12.80 -9.70 3.07
N LEU A 66 -12.59 -10.65 3.97
CA LEU A 66 -11.62 -11.72 3.75
C LEU A 66 -12.20 -12.73 2.76
N GLY A 67 -11.45 -13.07 1.74
CA GLY A 67 -11.87 -14.02 0.73
C GLY A 67 -10.68 -14.73 0.05
N PRO A 68 -10.95 -15.78 -0.73
CA PRO A 68 -9.92 -16.58 -1.36
C PRO A 68 -9.27 -15.83 -2.53
N VAL A 69 -7.94 -15.89 -2.59
CA VAL A 69 -7.13 -15.42 -3.71
C VAL A 69 -6.11 -16.51 -4.04
N GLY A 70 -6.40 -17.32 -5.07
CA GLY A 70 -5.62 -18.51 -5.35
C GLY A 70 -5.70 -19.53 -4.19
N LYS A 71 -4.57 -19.85 -3.59
CA LYS A 71 -4.48 -20.75 -2.43
C LYS A 71 -4.52 -20.02 -1.08
N ASP A 72 -4.44 -18.70 -1.12
CA ASP A 72 -4.38 -17.85 0.05
C ASP A 72 -5.71 -17.16 0.32
N GLN A 73 -5.78 -16.51 1.47
CA GLN A 73 -6.86 -15.58 1.79
C GLN A 73 -6.29 -14.16 1.84
N ARG A 74 -7.10 -13.19 1.39
CA ARG A 74 -6.75 -11.77 1.44
C ARG A 74 -7.99 -10.95 1.75
N TYR A 75 -7.79 -9.82 2.39
CA TYR A 75 -8.83 -8.80 2.41
C TYR A 75 -8.98 -8.17 1.03
N MET A 76 -10.22 -8.00 0.62
CA MET A 76 -10.60 -7.41 -0.67
C MET A 76 -11.72 -6.41 -0.46
N ALA A 77 -11.74 -5.36 -1.25
CA ALA A 77 -12.85 -4.42 -1.35
C ALA A 77 -13.13 -4.11 -2.82
N CYS A 78 -14.40 -3.91 -3.16
CA CYS A 78 -14.81 -3.48 -4.48
C CYS A 78 -15.02 -1.98 -4.50
N VAL A 79 -14.60 -1.33 -5.58
CA VAL A 79 -14.81 0.10 -5.83
C VAL A 79 -15.44 0.26 -7.19
N ARG A 80 -16.56 0.98 -7.25
CA ARG A 80 -17.25 1.35 -8.49
C ARG A 80 -17.18 2.84 -8.68
N TYR A 81 -16.92 3.29 -9.88
CA TYR A 81 -16.93 4.70 -10.21
C TYR A 81 -17.05 4.92 -11.73
N ASN A 82 -17.51 6.12 -12.09
CA ASN A 82 -17.53 6.62 -13.46
C ASN A 82 -16.60 7.83 -13.55
N ALA A 83 -15.41 7.61 -14.12
CA ALA A 83 -14.40 8.65 -14.32
C ALA A 83 -14.28 9.00 -15.81
N ARG A 84 -13.71 10.18 -16.07
CA ARG A 84 -13.40 10.58 -17.45
C ARG A 84 -12.19 9.81 -17.98
N ASP A 85 -12.27 9.42 -19.24
CA ASP A 85 -11.18 8.76 -19.95
C ASP A 85 -10.10 9.77 -20.43
N ALA A 86 -9.10 9.28 -21.18
CA ALA A 86 -8.03 10.11 -21.72
C ALA A 86 -8.53 11.22 -22.67
N ASN A 87 -9.73 11.08 -23.25
CA ASN A 87 -10.37 12.07 -24.10
C ASN A 87 -11.30 13.02 -23.34
N ASN A 88 -11.26 12.99 -22.01
CA ASN A 88 -12.11 13.80 -21.13
C ASN A 88 -13.61 13.46 -21.22
N HIS A 89 -13.95 12.24 -21.60
CA HIS A 89 -15.32 11.73 -21.67
C HIS A 89 -15.58 10.70 -20.58
N TYR A 90 -16.79 10.69 -20.02
CA TYR A 90 -17.20 9.66 -19.08
C TYR A 90 -17.39 8.34 -19.82
N ALA A 91 -16.60 7.34 -19.42
CA ALA A 91 -16.60 6.02 -20.06
C ALA A 91 -17.67 5.05 -19.52
N GLY A 92 -18.44 5.47 -18.53
CA GLY A 92 -19.39 4.63 -17.81
C GLY A 92 -18.82 4.06 -16.51
N SER A 93 -19.69 3.45 -15.71
CA SER A 93 -19.29 2.85 -14.45
C SER A 93 -18.39 1.64 -14.66
N THR A 94 -17.31 1.57 -13.90
CA THR A 94 -16.35 0.46 -13.88
C THR A 94 -16.14 -0.05 -12.47
N ASP A 95 -15.99 -1.36 -12.35
CA ASP A 95 -15.65 -2.01 -11.08
C ASP A 95 -14.17 -2.28 -11.01
N ARG A 96 -13.57 -1.96 -9.86
CA ARG A 96 -12.22 -2.30 -9.48
C ARG A 96 -12.23 -3.13 -8.21
N ILE A 97 -11.29 -4.05 -8.09
CA ILE A 97 -11.07 -4.80 -6.87
C ILE A 97 -9.74 -4.40 -6.26
N ALA A 98 -9.79 -4.05 -4.99
CA ALA A 98 -8.63 -3.75 -4.17
C ALA A 98 -8.24 -5.01 -3.39
N TYR A 99 -6.99 -5.43 -3.50
CA TYR A 99 -6.40 -6.48 -2.69
C TYR A 99 -5.47 -5.87 -1.66
N PHE A 100 -5.57 -6.37 -0.42
CA PHE A 100 -4.76 -5.89 0.70
C PHE A 100 -3.78 -6.95 1.18
N TYR A 101 -2.63 -6.51 1.64
CA TYR A 101 -1.62 -7.32 2.27
C TYR A 101 -1.06 -6.59 3.48
N GLY A 102 -1.02 -7.26 4.63
CA GLY A 102 -0.53 -6.64 5.86
C GLY A 102 -1.29 -5.38 6.28
N GLY A 103 -2.59 -5.30 5.95
CA GLY A 103 -3.43 -4.14 6.25
C GLY A 103 -3.29 -2.96 5.29
N HIS A 104 -2.52 -3.10 4.22
CA HIS A 104 -2.26 -2.05 3.23
C HIS A 104 -2.70 -2.45 1.83
N LEU A 105 -3.06 -1.45 1.02
CA LEU A 105 -3.41 -1.67 -0.38
C LEU A 105 -2.20 -2.19 -1.16
N ASN A 106 -2.35 -3.39 -1.72
CA ASN A 106 -1.32 -4.04 -2.52
C ASN A 106 -1.59 -3.86 -4.02
N GLN A 107 -2.83 -4.07 -4.45
CA GLN A 107 -3.24 -3.94 -5.85
C GLN A 107 -4.64 -3.34 -5.96
N LEU A 108 -4.85 -2.54 -7.00
CA LEU A 108 -6.16 -2.03 -7.40
C LEU A 108 -6.32 -2.26 -8.91
N ILE A 109 -7.05 -3.30 -9.28
CA ILE A 109 -7.17 -3.77 -10.67
C ILE A 109 -8.61 -3.81 -11.13
N LYS A 110 -8.83 -3.92 -12.44
CA LYS A 110 -10.16 -4.09 -13.00
C LYS A 110 -10.79 -5.38 -12.46
N ALA A 111 -12.00 -5.28 -11.95
CA ALA A 111 -12.74 -6.44 -11.45
C ALA A 111 -13.53 -7.11 -12.56
N SER A 112 -13.70 -8.44 -12.46
CA SER A 112 -14.72 -9.17 -13.21
C SER A 112 -16.09 -9.01 -12.57
N LYS A 113 -17.14 -9.40 -13.29
CA LYS A 113 -18.52 -9.39 -12.76
C LYS A 113 -18.67 -10.36 -11.57
N GLU A 114 -17.95 -11.48 -11.59
CA GLU A 114 -17.97 -12.49 -10.55
C GLU A 114 -17.32 -11.98 -9.25
N GLN A 115 -16.29 -11.14 -9.38
CA GLN A 115 -15.56 -10.59 -8.25
C GLN A 115 -16.35 -9.52 -7.49
N CYS A 116 -17.01 -8.61 -8.19
CA CYS A 116 -17.67 -7.46 -7.59
C CYS A 116 -19.18 -7.35 -7.89
N GLY A 117 -19.76 -8.27 -8.67
CA GLY A 117 -21.18 -8.21 -9.05
C GLY A 117 -22.15 -8.26 -7.89
N ASN A 118 -21.80 -8.94 -6.79
CA ASN A 118 -22.60 -9.06 -5.57
C ASN A 118 -22.03 -8.26 -4.39
N ALA A 119 -21.14 -7.31 -4.64
CA ALA A 119 -20.55 -6.50 -3.58
C ALA A 119 -21.62 -5.63 -2.89
N ALA A 120 -21.55 -5.55 -1.56
CA ALA A 120 -22.41 -4.67 -0.77
C ALA A 120 -21.89 -3.23 -0.84
N TYR A 121 -22.18 -2.56 -1.93
CA TYR A 121 -21.73 -1.21 -2.19
C TYR A 121 -22.40 -0.18 -1.29
N LYS A 122 -21.61 0.76 -0.80
CA LYS A 122 -22.02 1.97 -0.08
C LYS A 122 -21.53 3.20 -0.85
N PRO A 123 -22.18 4.34 -0.75
CA PRO A 123 -21.70 5.58 -1.36
C PRO A 123 -20.27 5.91 -0.95
N PHE A 124 -19.48 6.42 -1.90
CA PHE A 124 -18.10 6.83 -1.68
C PHE A 124 -17.90 8.31 -2.08
N PRO A 125 -18.52 9.23 -1.35
CA PRO A 125 -18.52 10.64 -1.71
C PRO A 125 -17.14 11.28 -1.69
N GLU A 126 -16.20 10.74 -0.92
CA GLU A 126 -14.81 11.22 -0.88
C GLU A 126 -14.13 11.11 -2.26
N LEU A 127 -14.46 10.06 -3.03
CA LEU A 127 -13.94 9.91 -4.39
C LEU A 127 -14.59 10.91 -5.36
N GLU A 128 -15.87 11.18 -5.23
CA GLU A 128 -16.59 12.17 -6.07
C GLU A 128 -16.10 13.60 -5.82
N LYS A 129 -15.67 13.87 -4.59
CA LYS A 129 -15.13 15.18 -4.15
C LYS A 129 -13.59 15.26 -4.24
N LEU A 130 -12.97 14.26 -4.86
CA LEU A 130 -11.52 14.25 -4.95
C LEU A 130 -11.01 15.46 -5.71
N CYS A 131 -10.16 16.21 -5.05
CA CYS A 131 -9.53 17.42 -5.55
C CYS A 131 -8.03 17.23 -5.66
N LEU A 132 -7.47 17.60 -6.79
CA LEU A 132 -6.03 17.86 -6.86
C LEU A 132 -5.77 19.23 -6.23
N ALA A 133 -4.70 19.38 -5.45
CA ALA A 133 -4.38 20.56 -4.63
C ALA A 133 -4.41 21.92 -5.36
N THR A 134 -4.59 21.92 -6.69
CA THR A 134 -4.63 23.14 -7.52
C THR A 134 -5.91 23.32 -8.34
N LYS A 135 -6.84 22.35 -8.33
CA LYS A 135 -8.07 22.40 -9.14
C LYS A 135 -9.22 21.68 -8.41
N CYS A 136 -9.83 22.39 -7.49
CA CYS A 136 -11.18 22.12 -7.03
C CYS A 136 -12.10 23.14 -7.72
N GLU A 137 -12.75 22.76 -8.80
CA GLU A 137 -13.86 23.49 -9.40
C GLU A 137 -15.17 22.78 -9.12
#